data_34e1344c2556c19f8242a9462d5c951d
#
_entry.id   34e1344c2556c19f8242a9462d5c951d
#
_cell.length_a   1.000
_cell.length_b   1.000
_cell.length_c   1.000
_cell.angle_alpha   90.00
_cell.angle_beta   90.00
_cell.angle_gamma   90.00
#
_symmetry.space_group_name_H-M   'P 1'
#
loop_
_entity.id
_entity.type
_entity.pdbx_description
1 polymer ?
#
loop_
_entity_poly.entity_id
_entity_poly.type
_entity_poly.pdbx_seq_one_letter_code
_entity_poly.pdbx_strand_id
1 'polypeptide(L)'
;MWGGRLLRARYRRRPEADPVERVLRPAGLVLKAGTWYLVARPDEEGAEHRVYRVDRLVAAEPRERWSAPDRADETFDLAAFWEARAEGFARSLLRETLTVRLSPLGLERLPHLLEPVAAREALASAGPPDGDGRVTVRLPVESLEVGYEEILRLGPEAEVLEPPALRQRLAGAAARTAALYGPPQR
;
A
#
# COMPACT_ATOMS: atom_id res chain seq x y z
N MET A 1 12.16 21.01 -13.30
CA MET A 1 12.68 20.04 -12.34
C MET A 1 13.23 18.77 -13.01
N TRP A 2 12.52 18.10 -13.87
CA TRP A 2 13.00 16.90 -14.61
C TRP A 2 13.77 17.22 -15.90
N GLY A 3 14.04 18.48 -16.20
CA GLY A 3 14.79 18.94 -17.38
C GLY A 3 14.13 18.60 -18.74
N GLY A 4 12.85 18.23 -18.73
CA GLY A 4 12.12 17.85 -19.95
C GLY A 4 12.69 16.59 -20.63
N ARG A 5 13.21 15.63 -19.85
CA ARG A 5 13.76 14.38 -20.40
C ARG A 5 12.75 13.24 -20.31
N LEU A 6 12.68 12.46 -21.37
CA LEU A 6 11.97 11.20 -21.36
C LEU A 6 12.69 10.17 -20.48
N LEU A 7 11.92 9.29 -19.88
CA LEU A 7 12.42 8.16 -19.10
C LEU A 7 12.06 6.86 -19.81
N ARG A 8 13.07 6.13 -20.26
CA ARG A 8 12.88 4.73 -20.68
C ARG A 8 12.89 3.86 -19.44
N ALA A 9 11.79 3.16 -19.17
CA ALA A 9 11.60 2.38 -17.96
C ALA A 9 11.19 0.95 -18.30
N ARG A 10 11.76 -0.03 -17.59
CA ARG A 10 11.27 -1.40 -17.55
C ARG A 10 10.46 -1.58 -16.29
N TYR A 11 9.15 -1.72 -16.44
CA TYR A 11 8.20 -1.75 -15.34
C TYR A 11 7.57 -3.13 -15.17
N ARG A 12 7.60 -3.66 -13.95
CA ARG A 12 6.98 -4.93 -13.56
C ARG A 12 5.65 -4.67 -12.89
N ARG A 13 4.56 -5.06 -13.53
CA ARG A 13 3.20 -4.84 -12.99
C ARG A 13 2.89 -5.72 -11.77
N ARG A 14 3.43 -6.95 -11.75
CA ARG A 14 3.28 -7.93 -10.65
C ARG A 14 4.62 -8.63 -10.45
N PRO A 15 4.89 -9.19 -9.25
CA PRO A 15 6.16 -9.87 -8.96
C PRO A 15 6.51 -10.96 -9.99
N GLU A 16 5.50 -11.73 -10.44
CA GLU A 16 5.68 -12.87 -11.37
C GLU A 16 5.59 -12.46 -12.85
N ALA A 17 5.25 -11.19 -13.14
CA ALA A 17 5.09 -10.74 -14.52
C ALA A 17 6.44 -10.30 -15.13
N ASP A 18 6.60 -10.53 -16.42
CA ASP A 18 7.74 -9.98 -17.17
C ASP A 18 7.68 -8.45 -17.19
N PRO A 19 8.83 -7.79 -17.03
CA PRO A 19 8.90 -6.34 -17.11
C PRO A 19 8.57 -5.85 -18.53
N VAL A 20 7.69 -4.87 -18.62
CA VAL A 20 7.30 -4.24 -19.88
C VAL A 20 8.05 -2.93 -20.05
N GLU A 21 8.62 -2.72 -21.24
CA GLU A 21 9.26 -1.45 -21.56
C GLU A 21 8.22 -0.34 -21.77
N ARG A 22 8.53 0.86 -21.27
CA ARG A 22 7.72 2.07 -21.39
C ARG A 22 8.63 3.26 -21.61
N VAL A 23 8.20 4.18 -22.45
CA VAL A 23 8.76 5.53 -22.54
C VAL A 23 7.79 6.46 -21.85
N LEU A 24 8.27 7.17 -20.85
CA LEU A 24 7.46 7.97 -19.93
C LEU A 24 7.91 9.41 -19.94
N ARG A 25 6.97 10.33 -19.79
CA ARG A 25 7.16 11.75 -19.47
C ARG A 25 6.94 11.93 -17.95
N PRO A 26 8.01 12.06 -17.14
CA PRO A 26 7.87 12.21 -15.70
C PRO A 26 7.21 13.55 -15.36
N ALA A 27 6.17 13.52 -14.53
CA ALA A 27 5.50 14.71 -13.99
C ALA A 27 5.91 14.99 -12.55
N GLY A 28 6.17 13.95 -11.74
CA GLY A 28 6.63 14.13 -10.38
C GLY A 28 6.80 12.83 -9.60
N LEU A 29 7.34 12.97 -8.38
CA LEU A 29 7.47 11.88 -7.41
C LEU A 29 6.62 12.19 -6.19
N VAL A 30 5.94 11.17 -5.66
CA VAL A 30 5.15 11.24 -4.44
C VAL A 30 5.65 10.17 -3.48
N LEU A 31 5.88 10.54 -2.23
CA LEU A 31 6.13 9.59 -1.14
C LEU A 31 4.85 9.41 -0.33
N LYS A 32 4.35 8.18 -0.25
CA LYS A 32 3.20 7.83 0.58
C LYS A 32 3.48 6.55 1.37
N ALA A 33 3.31 6.60 2.67
CA ALA A 33 3.51 5.46 3.59
C ALA A 33 4.85 4.71 3.35
N GLY A 34 5.94 5.47 3.17
CA GLY A 34 7.28 4.90 2.94
C GLY A 34 7.53 4.38 1.51
N THR A 35 6.55 4.41 0.63
CA THR A 35 6.68 3.96 -0.77
C THR A 35 6.74 5.16 -1.71
N TRP A 36 7.71 5.14 -2.63
CA TRP A 36 7.84 6.14 -3.69
C TRP A 36 7.00 5.77 -4.92
N TYR A 37 6.32 6.77 -5.44
CA TYR A 37 5.52 6.70 -6.66
C TYR A 37 5.97 7.73 -7.67
N LEU A 38 6.17 7.28 -8.91
CA LEU A 38 6.38 8.15 -10.05
C LEU A 38 5.03 8.43 -10.71
N VAL A 39 4.64 9.69 -10.81
CA VAL A 39 3.55 10.11 -11.68
C VAL A 39 4.16 10.47 -13.04
N ALA A 40 3.71 9.82 -14.07
CA ALA A 40 4.24 10.01 -15.42
C ALA A 40 3.16 9.72 -16.47
N ARG A 41 3.30 10.36 -17.62
CA ARG A 41 2.47 10.11 -18.79
C ARG A 41 3.25 9.22 -19.78
N PRO A 42 2.68 8.13 -20.32
CA PRO A 42 3.28 7.43 -21.46
C PRO A 42 3.53 8.41 -22.63
N ASP A 43 4.65 8.24 -23.32
CA ASP A 43 4.97 9.05 -24.48
C ASP A 43 4.21 8.56 -25.73
N GLU A 44 2.89 8.59 -25.62
CA GLU A 44 1.91 8.20 -26.62
C GLU A 44 0.88 9.33 -26.74
N GLU A 45 0.40 9.62 -27.94
CA GLU A 45 -0.59 10.66 -28.18
C GLU A 45 -1.90 10.36 -27.42
N GLY A 46 -2.44 11.35 -26.72
CA GLY A 46 -3.67 11.20 -25.93
C GLY A 46 -3.54 10.39 -24.64
N ALA A 47 -2.33 9.96 -24.27
CA ALA A 47 -2.14 9.22 -23.02
C ALA A 47 -2.39 10.09 -21.80
N GLU A 48 -3.03 9.52 -20.77
CA GLU A 48 -3.22 10.17 -19.48
C GLU A 48 -2.07 9.90 -18.51
N HIS A 49 -1.91 10.77 -17.51
CA HIS A 49 -0.98 10.54 -16.41
C HIS A 49 -1.36 9.28 -15.62
N ARG A 50 -0.36 8.49 -15.27
CA ARG A 50 -0.47 7.24 -14.51
C ARG A 50 0.50 7.23 -13.35
N VAL A 51 0.21 6.39 -12.37
CA VAL A 51 1.04 6.20 -11.18
C VAL A 51 1.82 4.90 -11.29
N TYR A 52 3.12 4.96 -11.06
CA TYR A 52 4.03 3.82 -11.11
C TYR A 52 4.76 3.70 -9.76
N ARG A 53 4.77 2.54 -9.14
CA ARG A 53 5.60 2.30 -7.94
C ARG A 53 7.07 2.25 -8.35
N VAL A 54 7.90 3.04 -7.67
CA VAL A 54 9.34 3.13 -8.01
C VAL A 54 10.07 1.81 -7.76
N ASP A 55 9.70 1.07 -6.71
CA ASP A 55 10.25 -0.25 -6.38
C ASP A 55 9.94 -1.34 -7.43
N ARG A 56 9.03 -1.08 -8.36
CA ARG A 56 8.69 -1.95 -9.49
C ARG A 56 9.39 -1.56 -10.80
N LEU A 57 10.18 -0.51 -10.78
CA LEU A 57 11.05 -0.13 -11.89
C LEU A 57 12.30 -1.00 -11.84
N VAL A 58 12.40 -1.93 -12.78
CA VAL A 58 13.57 -2.85 -12.91
C VAL A 58 14.77 -2.11 -13.49
N ALA A 59 14.51 -1.15 -14.38
CA ALA A 59 15.51 -0.25 -14.97
C ALA A 59 14.84 1.08 -15.32
N ALA A 60 15.60 2.16 -15.22
CA ALA A 60 15.16 3.50 -15.58
C ALA A 60 16.35 4.28 -16.16
N GLU A 61 16.25 4.70 -17.40
CA GLU A 61 17.30 5.41 -18.12
C GLU A 61 16.75 6.72 -18.68
N PRO A 62 17.42 7.86 -18.45
CA PRO A 62 17.04 9.10 -19.07
C PRO A 62 17.30 9.04 -20.58
N ARG A 63 16.33 9.50 -21.35
CA ARG A 63 16.41 9.66 -22.80
C ARG A 63 16.58 11.13 -23.17
N GLU A 64 16.55 11.40 -24.46
CA GLU A 64 16.57 12.74 -25.02
C GLU A 64 15.44 13.61 -24.44
N ARG A 65 15.60 14.92 -24.54
CA ARG A 65 14.54 15.85 -24.20
C ARG A 65 13.38 15.68 -25.17
N TRP A 66 12.14 15.71 -24.68
CA TRP A 66 11.01 15.83 -25.58
C TRP A 66 11.04 17.19 -26.29
N SER A 67 10.71 17.20 -27.57
CA SER A 67 10.93 18.33 -28.45
C SER A 67 10.04 19.55 -28.17
N ALA A 68 8.92 19.37 -27.50
CA ALA A 68 8.05 20.44 -27.03
C ALA A 68 7.27 19.98 -25.79
N PRO A 69 7.15 20.79 -24.74
CA PRO A 69 6.19 20.54 -23.68
C PRO A 69 4.79 20.61 -24.30
N ASP A 70 3.99 19.59 -24.08
CA ASP A 70 2.58 19.60 -24.39
C ASP A 70 1.86 20.46 -23.34
N ARG A 71 0.80 21.19 -23.74
CA ARG A 71 -0.02 21.99 -22.80
C ARG A 71 -0.46 21.20 -21.59
N ALA A 72 -0.71 19.89 -21.77
CA ALA A 72 -1.08 18.98 -20.69
C ALA A 72 0.04 18.80 -19.65
N ASP A 73 1.32 18.93 -20.04
CA ASP A 73 2.45 18.83 -19.11
C ASP A 73 2.74 20.17 -18.41
N GLU A 74 2.47 21.31 -19.09
CA GLU A 74 2.68 22.66 -18.53
C GLU A 74 1.64 23.02 -17.46
N THR A 75 0.42 22.54 -17.60
CA THR A 75 -0.71 22.83 -16.69
C THR A 75 -0.95 21.73 -15.66
N PHE A 76 -0.11 20.68 -15.65
CA PHE A 76 -0.33 19.55 -14.77
C PHE A 76 -0.05 19.89 -13.31
N ASP A 77 -1.09 19.81 -12.49
CA ASP A 77 -1.01 19.95 -11.03
C ASP A 77 -0.89 18.56 -10.40
N LEU A 78 0.32 18.23 -9.93
CA LEU A 78 0.62 16.96 -9.28
C LEU A 78 -0.17 16.77 -7.98
N ALA A 79 -0.35 17.84 -7.19
CA ALA A 79 -1.07 17.75 -5.93
C ALA A 79 -2.55 17.46 -6.15
N ALA A 80 -3.21 18.25 -7.00
CA ALA A 80 -4.61 18.05 -7.36
C ALA A 80 -4.84 16.67 -8.02
N PHE A 81 -3.94 16.23 -8.90
CA PHE A 81 -4.02 14.89 -9.50
C PHE A 81 -3.92 13.78 -8.46
N TRP A 82 -2.99 13.92 -7.51
CA TRP A 82 -2.80 12.94 -6.45
C TRP A 82 -3.99 12.89 -5.50
N GLU A 83 -4.48 14.04 -5.04
CA GLU A 83 -5.65 14.13 -4.17
C GLU A 83 -6.89 13.50 -4.80
N ALA A 84 -7.18 13.83 -6.06
CA ALA A 84 -8.33 13.28 -6.77
C ALA A 84 -8.29 11.74 -6.95
N ARG A 85 -7.09 11.17 -6.96
CA ARG A 85 -6.88 9.72 -7.16
C ARG A 85 -6.42 8.96 -5.92
N ALA A 86 -6.05 9.66 -4.85
CA ALA A 86 -5.43 9.06 -3.66
C ALA A 86 -6.27 7.93 -3.04
N GLU A 87 -7.58 8.12 -2.95
CA GLU A 87 -8.49 7.12 -2.39
C GLU A 87 -8.68 5.91 -3.31
N GLY A 88 -8.95 6.14 -4.59
CA GLY A 88 -9.07 5.06 -5.58
C GLY A 88 -7.76 4.32 -5.77
N PHE A 89 -6.63 5.03 -5.73
CA PHE A 89 -5.32 4.44 -5.79
C PHE A 89 -5.01 3.60 -4.54
N ALA A 90 -5.26 4.11 -3.34
CA ALA A 90 -5.11 3.38 -2.09
C ALA A 90 -5.94 2.08 -2.11
N ARG A 91 -7.21 2.17 -2.52
CA ARG A 91 -8.08 1.00 -2.67
C ARG A 91 -7.53 -0.01 -3.70
N SER A 92 -6.94 0.45 -4.79
CA SER A 92 -6.38 -0.44 -5.83
C SER A 92 -5.14 -1.23 -5.37
N LEU A 93 -4.49 -0.80 -4.29
CA LEU A 93 -3.38 -1.51 -3.67
C LEU A 93 -3.84 -2.66 -2.79
N LEU A 94 -5.05 -2.58 -2.23
CA LEU A 94 -5.61 -3.59 -1.33
C LEU A 94 -6.06 -4.80 -2.15
N ARG A 95 -5.33 -5.90 -2.04
CA ARG A 95 -5.52 -7.10 -2.89
C ARG A 95 -5.89 -8.35 -2.12
N GLU A 96 -5.56 -8.35 -0.83
CA GLU A 96 -5.81 -9.46 0.07
C GLU A 96 -6.76 -8.99 1.17
N THR A 97 -7.42 -9.94 1.82
CA THR A 97 -8.30 -9.62 2.95
C THR A 97 -8.01 -10.58 4.09
N LEU A 98 -7.80 -10.03 5.27
CA LEU A 98 -7.66 -10.79 6.50
C LEU A 98 -8.99 -10.80 7.25
N THR A 99 -9.32 -11.92 7.89
CA THR A 99 -10.38 -11.95 8.92
C THR A 99 -9.70 -11.79 10.28
N VAL A 100 -9.99 -10.68 10.95
CA VAL A 100 -9.33 -10.31 12.21
C VAL A 100 -10.35 -10.08 13.29
N ARG A 101 -10.09 -10.61 14.48
CA ARG A 101 -10.86 -10.39 15.69
C ARG A 101 -10.13 -9.35 16.56
N LEU A 102 -10.76 -8.21 16.80
CA LEU A 102 -10.17 -7.06 17.46
C LEU A 102 -10.78 -6.83 18.84
N SER A 103 -9.96 -6.46 19.82
CA SER A 103 -10.45 -5.92 21.09
C SER A 103 -11.05 -4.52 20.90
N PRO A 104 -11.79 -3.95 21.86
CA PRO A 104 -12.24 -2.56 21.81
C PRO A 104 -11.09 -1.58 21.59
N LEU A 105 -9.95 -1.78 22.22
CA LEU A 105 -8.75 -0.97 22.05
C LEU A 105 -8.13 -1.16 20.65
N GLY A 106 -8.18 -2.36 20.10
CA GLY A 106 -7.74 -2.65 18.73
C GLY A 106 -8.57 -1.90 17.70
N LEU A 107 -9.90 -1.85 17.88
CA LEU A 107 -10.80 -1.07 17.03
C LEU A 107 -10.49 0.44 17.08
N GLU A 108 -10.23 0.97 18.28
CA GLU A 108 -9.87 2.39 18.47
C GLU A 108 -8.53 2.73 17.78
N ARG A 109 -7.54 1.85 17.87
CA ARG A 109 -6.20 2.06 17.31
C ARG A 109 -6.14 1.86 15.80
N LEU A 110 -7.06 1.10 15.21
CA LEU A 110 -7.04 0.72 13.81
C LEU A 110 -6.86 1.92 12.85
N PRO A 111 -7.63 3.04 12.97
CA PRO A 111 -7.50 4.20 12.10
C PRO A 111 -6.16 4.94 12.21
N HIS A 112 -5.46 4.78 13.34
CA HIS A 112 -4.18 5.46 13.61
C HIS A 112 -2.96 4.65 13.14
N LEU A 113 -3.13 3.35 12.95
CA LEU A 113 -2.05 2.44 12.62
C LEU A 113 -2.05 1.99 11.15
N LEU A 114 -3.22 2.01 10.51
CA LEU A 114 -3.40 1.50 9.17
C LEU A 114 -3.68 2.61 8.15
N GLU A 115 -3.59 2.24 6.88
CA GLU A 115 -4.00 3.12 5.80
C GLU A 115 -5.48 3.48 5.94
N PRO A 116 -5.86 4.78 5.81
CA PRO A 116 -7.22 5.25 6.11
C PRO A 116 -8.34 4.52 5.34
N VAL A 117 -8.10 4.12 4.09
CA VAL A 117 -9.09 3.38 3.29
C VAL A 117 -9.29 1.98 3.87
N ALA A 118 -8.20 1.27 4.18
CA ALA A 118 -8.24 -0.07 4.76
C ALA A 118 -8.92 -0.07 6.13
N ALA A 119 -8.57 0.90 6.99
CA ALA A 119 -9.19 1.05 8.31
C ALA A 119 -10.69 1.30 8.22
N ARG A 120 -11.13 2.21 7.35
CA ARG A 120 -12.55 2.53 7.14
C ARG A 120 -13.34 1.33 6.62
N GLU A 121 -12.80 0.59 5.64
CA GLU A 121 -13.43 -0.62 5.11
C GLU A 121 -13.50 -1.73 6.16
N ALA A 122 -12.46 -1.91 6.96
CA ALA A 122 -12.46 -2.85 8.07
C ALA A 122 -13.54 -2.51 9.10
N LEU A 123 -13.61 -1.25 9.55
CA LEU A 123 -14.63 -0.80 10.50
C LEU A 123 -16.06 -0.92 9.93
N ALA A 124 -16.27 -0.64 8.64
CA ALA A 124 -17.57 -0.80 7.99
C ALA A 124 -18.01 -2.29 7.90
N SER A 125 -17.06 -3.23 7.98
CA SER A 125 -17.33 -4.67 7.98
C SER A 125 -17.54 -5.27 9.38
N ALA A 126 -17.48 -4.44 10.44
CA ALA A 126 -17.53 -4.88 11.81
C ALA A 126 -18.83 -5.62 12.14
N GLY A 127 -18.69 -6.84 12.65
CA GLY A 127 -19.80 -7.63 13.17
C GLY A 127 -20.20 -7.23 14.60
N PRO A 128 -21.17 -7.90 15.22
CA PRO A 128 -21.49 -7.67 16.61
C PRO A 128 -20.33 -8.14 17.52
N PRO A 129 -20.19 -7.52 18.73
CA PRO A 129 -19.24 -8.00 19.73
C PRO A 129 -19.57 -9.45 20.15
N ASP A 130 -18.53 -10.25 20.37
CA ASP A 130 -18.65 -11.58 20.96
C ASP A 130 -18.71 -11.52 22.50
N GLY A 131 -18.69 -12.70 23.14
CA GLY A 131 -18.79 -12.82 24.61
C GLY A 131 -17.65 -12.16 25.38
N ASP A 132 -16.50 -11.90 24.73
CA ASP A 132 -15.34 -11.21 25.28
C ASP A 132 -15.30 -9.71 24.89
N GLY A 133 -16.35 -9.21 24.24
CA GLY A 133 -16.44 -7.85 23.73
C GLY A 133 -15.57 -7.58 22.49
N ARG A 134 -15.01 -8.62 21.87
CA ARG A 134 -14.21 -8.51 20.66
C ARG A 134 -15.10 -8.51 19.41
N VAL A 135 -14.66 -7.82 18.36
CA VAL A 135 -15.39 -7.65 17.11
C VAL A 135 -14.59 -8.26 15.97
N THR A 136 -15.26 -9.04 15.13
CA THR A 136 -14.64 -9.57 13.91
C THR A 136 -14.84 -8.59 12.77
N VAL A 137 -13.73 -8.28 12.06
CA VAL A 137 -13.69 -7.40 10.89
C VAL A 137 -13.01 -8.10 9.71
N ARG A 138 -13.29 -7.61 8.50
CA ARG A 138 -12.57 -7.96 7.28
C ARG A 138 -11.61 -6.83 6.97
N LEU A 139 -10.32 -7.07 7.20
CA LEU A 139 -9.26 -6.10 6.98
C LEU A 139 -8.63 -6.28 5.61
N PRO A 140 -8.86 -5.35 4.66
CA PRO A 140 -8.16 -5.38 3.39
C PRO A 140 -6.71 -4.91 3.58
N VAL A 141 -5.78 -5.62 2.93
CA VAL A 141 -4.33 -5.34 2.99
C VAL A 141 -3.70 -5.40 1.60
N GLU A 142 -2.55 -4.78 1.42
CA GLU A 142 -1.84 -4.79 0.13
C GLU A 142 -1.32 -6.19 -0.21
N SER A 143 -0.80 -6.89 0.80
CA SER A 143 -0.30 -8.27 0.71
C SER A 143 -0.31 -8.91 2.09
N LEU A 144 -0.15 -10.24 2.15
CA LEU A 144 -0.04 -10.95 3.44
C LEU A 144 1.19 -10.51 4.24
N GLU A 145 2.27 -10.07 3.58
CA GLU A 145 3.46 -9.54 4.25
C GLU A 145 3.18 -8.22 4.95
N VAL A 146 2.54 -7.28 4.25
CA VAL A 146 2.10 -6.01 4.84
C VAL A 146 1.11 -6.27 5.97
N GLY A 147 0.13 -7.15 5.77
CA GLY A 147 -0.82 -7.53 6.82
C GLY A 147 -0.15 -8.14 8.05
N TYR A 148 0.92 -8.91 7.88
CA TYR A 148 1.70 -9.44 9.01
C TYR A 148 2.32 -8.32 9.85
N GLU A 149 2.95 -7.33 9.22
CA GLU A 149 3.57 -6.19 9.90
C GLU A 149 2.52 -5.30 10.60
N GLU A 150 1.39 -5.06 9.94
CA GLU A 150 0.29 -4.29 10.50
C GLU A 150 -0.31 -4.94 11.74
N ILE A 151 -0.56 -6.25 11.72
CA ILE A 151 -1.09 -7.00 12.87
C ILE A 151 -0.08 -7.01 14.03
N LEU A 152 1.22 -7.15 13.74
CA LEU A 152 2.25 -7.06 14.80
C LEU A 152 2.22 -5.71 15.54
N ARG A 153 1.90 -4.61 14.85
CA ARG A 153 1.76 -3.27 15.47
C ARG A 153 0.54 -3.18 16.40
N LEU A 154 -0.53 -3.93 16.13
CA LEU A 154 -1.69 -4.05 17.00
C LEU A 154 -1.42 -4.94 18.22
N GLY A 155 -0.44 -5.84 18.12
CA GLY A 155 -0.03 -6.71 19.23
C GLY A 155 -1.16 -7.61 19.73
N PRO A 156 -1.41 -7.67 21.06
CA PRO A 156 -2.43 -8.55 21.63
C PRO A 156 -3.88 -8.11 21.35
N GLU A 157 -4.04 -6.93 20.76
CA GLU A 157 -5.36 -6.35 20.47
C GLU A 157 -5.99 -6.94 19.18
N ALA A 158 -5.19 -7.69 18.38
CA ALA A 158 -5.65 -8.29 17.15
C ALA A 158 -5.34 -9.78 17.09
N GLU A 159 -6.34 -10.58 16.74
CA GLU A 159 -6.21 -12.01 16.46
C GLU A 159 -6.58 -12.28 15.01
N VAL A 160 -5.66 -12.78 14.20
CA VAL A 160 -5.95 -13.22 12.84
C VAL A 160 -6.67 -14.58 12.89
N LEU A 161 -7.86 -14.64 12.30
CA LEU A 161 -8.62 -15.87 12.12
C LEU A 161 -8.29 -16.51 10.77
N GLU A 162 -8.20 -15.69 9.72
CA GLU A 162 -7.87 -16.10 8.35
C GLU A 162 -6.91 -15.10 7.69
N PRO A 163 -6.00 -15.58 6.82
CA PRO A 163 -5.75 -16.97 6.45
C PRO A 163 -4.94 -17.74 7.52
N PRO A 164 -5.08 -19.09 7.58
CA PRO A 164 -4.40 -19.92 8.59
C PRO A 164 -2.86 -19.79 8.57
N ALA A 165 -2.27 -19.63 7.39
CA ALA A 165 -0.81 -19.46 7.26
C ALA A 165 -0.31 -18.20 7.98
N LEU A 166 -1.03 -17.08 7.87
CA LEU A 166 -0.68 -15.84 8.57
C LEU A 166 -0.90 -15.99 10.08
N ARG A 167 -1.99 -16.63 10.49
CA ARG A 167 -2.25 -16.94 11.91
C ARG A 167 -1.10 -17.73 12.53
N GLN A 168 -0.63 -18.80 11.88
CA GLN A 168 0.49 -19.62 12.34
C GLN A 168 1.80 -18.82 12.45
N ARG A 169 2.08 -17.98 11.45
CA ARG A 169 3.26 -17.11 11.44
C ARG A 169 3.26 -16.12 12.62
N LEU A 170 2.12 -15.51 12.91
CA LEU A 170 1.94 -14.59 14.05
C LEU A 170 2.05 -15.32 15.38
N ALA A 171 1.46 -16.52 15.53
CA ALA A 171 1.59 -17.34 16.72
C ALA A 171 3.06 -17.69 16.99
N GLY A 172 3.82 -18.07 15.97
CA GLY A 172 5.26 -18.31 16.07
C GLY A 172 6.06 -17.07 16.47
N ALA A 173 5.71 -15.89 15.94
CA ALA A 173 6.34 -14.62 16.33
C ALA A 173 6.04 -14.28 17.79
N ALA A 174 4.77 -14.41 18.21
CA ALA A 174 4.36 -14.16 19.60
C ALA A 174 5.08 -15.09 20.59
N ALA A 175 5.21 -16.38 20.26
CA ALA A 175 5.95 -17.33 21.11
C ALA A 175 7.43 -16.95 21.25
N ARG A 176 8.11 -16.57 20.15
CA ARG A 176 9.51 -16.09 20.21
C ARG A 176 9.63 -14.80 21.03
N THR A 177 8.69 -13.86 20.86
CA THR A 177 8.68 -12.63 21.64
C THR A 177 8.49 -12.92 23.12
N ALA A 178 7.52 -13.78 23.49
CA ALA A 178 7.29 -14.17 24.87
C ALA A 178 8.54 -14.82 25.50
N ALA A 179 9.27 -15.64 24.76
CA ALA A 179 10.52 -16.27 25.24
C ALA A 179 11.62 -15.25 25.57
N LEU A 180 11.65 -14.08 24.94
CA LEU A 180 12.63 -13.02 25.24
C LEU A 180 12.36 -12.33 26.59
N TYR A 181 11.11 -12.25 27.01
CA TYR A 181 10.73 -11.55 28.24
C TYR A 181 10.58 -12.49 29.46
N GLY A 182 10.64 -13.81 29.23
CA GLY A 182 10.46 -14.81 30.31
C GLY A 182 9.02 -14.85 30.86
N PRO A 183 8.74 -15.73 31.83
CA PRO A 183 7.46 -15.73 32.51
C PRO A 183 7.29 -14.45 33.35
N PRO A 184 6.05 -13.94 33.52
CA PRO A 184 5.80 -12.75 34.34
C PRO A 184 6.34 -12.98 35.75
N GLN A 185 7.18 -12.07 36.22
CA GLN A 185 7.65 -12.08 37.61
C GLN A 185 6.44 -11.78 38.51
N ARG A 186 6.17 -12.70 39.44
CA ARG A 186 5.08 -12.52 40.46
C ARG A 186 5.46 -11.47 41.48
#